data_457e370c0c75be6ba4cb6092d8d23ad4
#
_entry.id   457e370c0c75be6ba4cb6092d8d23ad4
#
_cell.length_a   1.000
_cell.length_b   1.000
_cell.length_c   1.000
_cell.angle_alpha   90.00
_cell.angle_beta   90.00
_cell.angle_gamma   90.00
#
_symmetry.space_group_name_H-M   'P 1'
#
loop_
_entity.id
_entity.type
_entity.pdbx_description
1 polymer ?
#
loop_
_entity_poly.entity_id
_entity_poly.type
_entity_poly.pdbx_seq_one_letter_code
_entity_poly.pdbx_strand_id
1 'polypeptide(L)'
;AIDSGKTLLETHESRVILAAYGLNTVDTWFANNPDQAVEYAKQAGYPIALKVQSPDIHHKSDVHGVMLNLTSDLEVKQAAKAMIERVMSLNPDAKIEGLIVQKMALTAGAQEIRVAVANDPVFGPAILLGEGGSEWEPTKDAVVALPPLNMTLARYMVIQALKTQKIRDRRLPRGLNMNALCVMLTQISHLIIDCPEIATLDLNPVLCAGENITLLDVNIGLNPEPVDNASRLAISPYPKELEEIATLKNGNQVMLRPILPEDEPKHMAFDNSLSDEDRYKRYFGVRSKMTHEEMAVLTQIDYAREMAFIATALGDDGEETTLGAIRASIDPDNTEAELAMAVRSNYQ
;
A
#
# COMPACT_ATOMS: atom_id res chain seq x y z
N ALA A 1 0.09 16.92 -12.82
CA ALA A 1 -0.07 17.63 -11.52
C ALA A 1 1.24 18.31 -11.10
N ILE A 2 2.35 17.60 -11.00
CA ILE A 2 3.64 18.15 -10.56
C ILE A 2 4.15 19.26 -11.47
N ASP A 3 4.14 19.06 -12.79
CA ASP A 3 4.55 20.05 -13.78
C ASP A 3 3.74 21.38 -13.71
N SER A 4 2.55 21.33 -13.11
CA SER A 4 1.72 22.51 -12.86
C SER A 4 1.91 23.11 -11.45
N GLY A 5 2.88 22.62 -10.68
CA GLY A 5 3.21 23.12 -9.33
C GLY A 5 2.17 22.77 -8.25
N LYS A 6 1.30 21.78 -8.51
CA LYS A 6 0.32 21.31 -7.51
C LYS A 6 1.04 20.54 -6.38
N THR A 7 0.66 20.83 -5.16
CA THR A 7 1.10 20.09 -3.95
C THR A 7 0.03 19.15 -3.41
N LEU A 8 -1.17 19.17 -3.98
CA LEU A 8 -2.29 18.31 -3.62
C LEU A 8 -2.98 17.83 -4.92
N LEU A 9 -3.30 16.54 -4.98
CA LEU A 9 -4.11 16.00 -6.08
C LEU A 9 -5.57 16.38 -5.93
N GLU A 10 -6.20 16.68 -7.05
CA GLU A 10 -7.67 16.85 -7.09
C GLU A 10 -8.37 15.48 -6.89
N THR A 11 -9.61 15.51 -6.44
CA THR A 11 -10.39 14.29 -6.16
C THR A 11 -10.43 13.33 -7.35
N HIS A 12 -10.57 13.83 -8.58
CA HIS A 12 -10.64 12.97 -9.76
C HIS A 12 -9.26 12.36 -10.11
N GLU A 13 -8.16 13.12 -9.95
CA GLU A 13 -6.80 12.66 -10.17
C GLU A 13 -6.44 11.54 -9.15
N SER A 14 -6.78 11.76 -7.88
CA SER A 14 -6.61 10.77 -6.81
C SER A 14 -7.34 9.46 -7.11
N ARG A 15 -8.57 9.54 -7.63
CA ARG A 15 -9.36 8.35 -8.00
C ARG A 15 -8.70 7.54 -9.13
N VAL A 16 -8.17 8.20 -10.16
CA VAL A 16 -7.51 7.53 -11.27
C VAL A 16 -6.29 6.75 -10.79
N ILE A 17 -5.44 7.36 -9.96
CA ILE A 17 -4.26 6.71 -9.40
C ILE A 17 -4.67 5.53 -8.50
N LEU A 18 -5.59 5.73 -7.57
CA LEU A 18 -6.04 4.68 -6.66
C LEU A 18 -6.66 3.49 -7.40
N ALA A 19 -7.46 3.76 -8.43
CA ALA A 19 -8.05 2.70 -9.26
C ALA A 19 -7.01 1.87 -10.01
N ALA A 20 -5.90 2.49 -10.45
CA ALA A 20 -4.78 1.77 -11.09
C ALA A 20 -4.12 0.75 -10.15
N TYR A 21 -4.17 0.98 -8.84
CA TYR A 21 -3.69 0.06 -7.81
C TYR A 21 -4.80 -0.84 -7.23
N GLY A 22 -5.99 -0.86 -7.84
CA GLY A 22 -7.11 -1.69 -7.39
C GLY A 22 -7.81 -1.19 -6.12
N LEU A 23 -7.58 0.06 -5.73
CA LEU A 23 -8.19 0.70 -4.57
C LEU A 23 -9.51 1.35 -4.99
N ASN A 24 -10.63 0.84 -4.47
CA ASN A 24 -11.96 1.29 -4.86
C ASN A 24 -12.37 2.54 -4.07
N THR A 25 -12.72 3.60 -4.81
CA THR A 25 -13.29 4.82 -4.25
C THR A 25 -14.79 4.89 -4.50
N VAL A 26 -15.52 5.59 -3.64
CA VAL A 26 -16.94 5.86 -3.88
C VAL A 26 -17.12 6.77 -5.09
N ASP A 27 -18.20 6.56 -5.84
CA ASP A 27 -18.53 7.42 -6.96
C ASP A 27 -18.74 8.86 -6.52
N THR A 28 -18.06 9.79 -7.21
CA THR A 28 -17.92 11.17 -6.79
C THR A 28 -18.03 12.09 -8.00
N TRP A 29 -18.82 13.15 -7.87
CA TRP A 29 -19.01 14.19 -8.89
C TRP A 29 -18.68 15.55 -8.32
N PHE A 30 -18.04 16.38 -9.10
CA PHE A 30 -17.73 17.76 -8.74
C PHE A 30 -18.76 18.70 -9.36
N ALA A 31 -19.43 19.51 -8.53
CA ALA A 31 -20.45 20.46 -8.92
C ALA A 31 -20.00 21.89 -8.64
N ASN A 32 -20.04 22.77 -9.65
CA ASN A 32 -19.65 24.16 -9.53
C ASN A 32 -20.70 25.04 -8.79
N ASN A 33 -21.91 24.54 -8.67
CA ASN A 33 -23.02 25.28 -8.07
C ASN A 33 -24.12 24.33 -7.54
N PRO A 34 -25.08 24.82 -6.73
CA PRO A 34 -26.15 24.01 -6.16
C PRO A 34 -27.06 23.31 -7.19
N ASP A 35 -27.30 23.91 -8.35
CA ASP A 35 -28.18 23.32 -9.37
C ASP A 35 -27.49 22.10 -10.02
N GLN A 36 -26.21 22.22 -10.32
CA GLN A 36 -25.40 21.11 -10.82
C GLN A 36 -25.23 20.00 -9.78
N ALA A 37 -25.15 20.33 -8.47
CA ALA A 37 -25.15 19.35 -7.42
C ALA A 37 -26.43 18.49 -7.39
N VAL A 38 -27.59 19.09 -7.68
CA VAL A 38 -28.87 18.37 -7.82
C VAL A 38 -28.84 17.43 -9.04
N GLU A 39 -28.30 17.87 -10.18
CA GLU A 39 -28.19 17.04 -11.37
C GLU A 39 -27.32 15.80 -11.10
N TYR A 40 -26.18 15.98 -10.47
CA TYR A 40 -25.29 14.87 -10.11
C TYR A 40 -25.88 13.98 -9.03
N ALA A 41 -26.65 14.53 -8.07
CA ALA A 41 -27.36 13.72 -7.08
C ALA A 41 -28.37 12.78 -7.73
N LYS A 42 -29.07 13.20 -8.79
CA LYS A 42 -29.97 12.34 -9.58
C LYS A 42 -29.20 11.23 -10.29
N GLN A 43 -28.03 11.54 -10.85
CA GLN A 43 -27.20 10.54 -11.52
C GLN A 43 -26.62 9.53 -10.54
N ALA A 44 -26.18 9.98 -9.37
CA ALA A 44 -25.64 9.13 -8.30
C ALA A 44 -26.70 8.18 -7.71
N GLY A 45 -27.94 8.65 -7.68
CA GLY A 45 -29.05 7.96 -6.96
C GLY A 45 -29.01 8.22 -5.45
N TYR A 46 -30.15 8.59 -4.91
CA TYR A 46 -30.32 8.89 -3.48
C TYR A 46 -30.22 7.65 -2.59
N PRO A 47 -29.79 7.80 -1.32
CA PRO A 47 -29.31 9.02 -0.68
C PRO A 47 -27.88 9.36 -1.09
N ILE A 48 -27.52 10.66 -0.97
CA ILE A 48 -26.17 11.16 -1.26
C ILE A 48 -25.55 11.87 -0.05
N ALA A 49 -24.22 11.99 -0.08
CA ALA A 49 -23.44 12.91 0.74
C ALA A 49 -23.03 14.13 -0.08
N LEU A 50 -23.09 15.30 0.53
CA LEU A 50 -22.63 16.56 -0.03
C LEU A 50 -21.49 17.12 0.80
N LYS A 51 -20.38 17.50 0.12
CA LYS A 51 -19.20 18.05 0.80
C LYS A 51 -18.76 19.34 0.11
N VAL A 52 -18.26 20.33 0.87
CA VAL A 52 -17.61 21.49 0.29
C VAL A 52 -16.23 21.12 -0.28
N GLN A 53 -15.88 21.73 -1.41
CA GLN A 53 -14.52 21.67 -1.96
C GLN A 53 -13.86 23.04 -1.84
N SER A 54 -12.75 23.07 -1.10
CA SER A 54 -11.95 24.27 -0.88
C SER A 54 -10.50 23.87 -0.60
N PRO A 55 -9.49 24.54 -1.18
CA PRO A 55 -8.08 24.31 -0.85
C PRO A 55 -7.73 24.82 0.55
N ASP A 56 -8.52 25.74 1.11
CA ASP A 56 -8.26 26.40 2.39
C ASP A 56 -8.90 25.67 3.57
N ILE A 57 -9.72 24.63 3.30
CA ILE A 57 -10.47 23.89 4.33
C ILE A 57 -10.00 22.44 4.35
N HIS A 58 -9.09 22.12 5.28
CA HIS A 58 -8.53 20.78 5.43
C HIS A 58 -9.49 19.85 6.20
N HIS A 59 -10.17 20.35 7.23
CA HIS A 59 -11.14 19.60 8.02
C HIS A 59 -12.57 20.12 7.75
N LYS A 60 -13.21 19.50 6.77
CA LYS A 60 -14.55 19.90 6.30
C LYS A 60 -15.61 19.82 7.39
N SER A 61 -15.45 18.90 8.34
CA SER A 61 -16.37 18.72 9.48
C SER A 61 -16.41 19.91 10.41
N ASP A 62 -15.29 20.60 10.62
CA ASP A 62 -15.15 21.72 11.56
C ASP A 62 -15.96 22.96 11.13
N VAL A 63 -16.14 23.09 9.82
CA VAL A 63 -16.93 24.17 9.21
C VAL A 63 -18.33 23.71 8.79
N HIS A 64 -18.78 22.55 9.25
CA HIS A 64 -20.00 21.90 8.78
C HIS A 64 -20.07 21.75 7.26
N GLY A 65 -18.95 21.54 6.62
CA GLY A 65 -18.78 21.38 5.19
C GLY A 65 -19.12 19.97 4.67
N VAL A 66 -19.79 19.13 5.47
CA VAL A 66 -20.29 17.81 5.10
C VAL A 66 -21.73 17.64 5.55
N MET A 67 -22.61 17.22 4.62
CA MET A 67 -23.99 16.83 4.91
C MET A 67 -24.27 15.46 4.34
N LEU A 68 -24.86 14.58 5.15
CA LEU A 68 -25.12 13.18 4.84
C LEU A 68 -26.62 12.91 4.71
N ASN A 69 -26.96 11.80 4.08
CA ASN A 69 -28.34 11.28 3.95
C ASN A 69 -29.32 12.26 3.28
N LEU A 70 -28.86 12.99 2.28
CA LEU A 70 -29.75 13.83 1.46
C LEU A 70 -30.51 12.91 0.50
N THR A 71 -31.84 12.99 0.56
CA THR A 71 -32.75 12.02 -0.09
C THR A 71 -33.58 12.59 -1.24
N SER A 72 -33.49 13.90 -1.45
CA SER A 72 -34.30 14.60 -2.50
C SER A 72 -33.56 15.80 -3.11
N ASP A 73 -34.01 16.18 -4.32
CA ASP A 73 -33.53 17.39 -5.03
C ASP A 73 -33.60 18.64 -4.17
N LEU A 74 -34.73 18.78 -3.45
CA LEU A 74 -34.97 19.95 -2.61
C LEU A 74 -33.98 19.99 -1.44
N GLU A 75 -33.78 18.88 -0.77
CA GLU A 75 -32.79 18.77 0.32
C GLU A 75 -31.37 19.08 -0.18
N VAL A 76 -30.95 18.51 -1.31
CA VAL A 76 -29.62 18.77 -1.88
C VAL A 76 -29.44 20.25 -2.20
N LYS A 77 -30.44 20.90 -2.82
CA LYS A 77 -30.37 22.32 -3.17
C LYS A 77 -30.31 23.23 -1.93
N GLN A 78 -31.10 22.92 -0.91
CA GLN A 78 -31.11 23.67 0.35
C GLN A 78 -29.81 23.47 1.11
N ALA A 79 -29.34 22.21 1.22
CA ALA A 79 -28.08 21.86 1.86
C ALA A 79 -26.88 22.54 1.21
N ALA A 80 -26.82 22.55 -0.12
CA ALA A 80 -25.75 23.20 -0.88
C ALA A 80 -25.64 24.69 -0.59
N LYS A 81 -26.78 25.40 -0.62
CA LYS A 81 -26.84 26.84 -0.33
C LYS A 81 -26.44 27.13 1.12
N ALA A 82 -27.05 26.44 2.07
CA ALA A 82 -26.77 26.61 3.51
C ALA A 82 -25.31 26.29 3.85
N MET A 83 -24.71 25.28 3.21
CA MET A 83 -23.31 24.91 3.39
C MET A 83 -22.38 26.04 2.91
N ILE A 84 -22.59 26.56 1.70
CA ILE A 84 -21.78 27.65 1.13
C ILE A 84 -21.88 28.89 2.05
N GLU A 85 -23.08 29.30 2.42
CA GLU A 85 -23.31 30.46 3.28
C GLU A 85 -22.62 30.30 4.64
N ARG A 86 -22.71 29.12 5.25
CA ARG A 86 -22.08 28.83 6.54
C ARG A 86 -20.55 28.83 6.46
N VAL A 87 -19.99 28.21 5.45
CA VAL A 87 -18.52 28.18 5.25
C VAL A 87 -17.99 29.59 5.05
N MET A 88 -18.65 30.40 4.22
CA MET A 88 -18.29 31.80 4.02
C MET A 88 -18.45 32.65 5.28
N SER A 89 -19.41 32.32 6.14
CA SER A 89 -19.58 33.02 7.44
C SER A 89 -18.48 32.68 8.45
N LEU A 90 -18.02 31.41 8.48
CA LEU A 90 -16.98 30.94 9.40
C LEU A 90 -15.56 31.27 8.92
N ASN A 91 -15.35 31.21 7.62
CA ASN A 91 -14.06 31.46 6.96
C ASN A 91 -14.28 32.39 5.75
N PRO A 92 -14.42 33.73 5.96
CA PRO A 92 -14.74 34.66 4.88
C PRO A 92 -13.70 34.70 3.76
N ASP A 93 -12.44 34.37 4.05
CA ASP A 93 -11.33 34.41 3.11
C ASP A 93 -11.14 33.08 2.38
N ALA A 94 -11.88 32.02 2.76
CA ALA A 94 -11.73 30.71 2.14
C ALA A 94 -12.29 30.68 0.72
N LYS A 95 -11.50 30.22 -0.22
CA LYS A 95 -11.92 30.01 -1.61
C LYS A 95 -12.75 28.73 -1.73
N ILE A 96 -14.05 28.87 -1.97
CA ILE A 96 -14.90 27.72 -2.29
C ILE A 96 -14.83 27.48 -3.79
N GLU A 97 -14.31 26.31 -4.20
CA GLU A 97 -14.20 25.92 -5.61
C GLU A 97 -15.49 25.28 -6.12
N GLY A 98 -16.25 24.63 -5.22
CA GLY A 98 -17.48 23.95 -5.57
C GLY A 98 -17.95 22.99 -4.48
N LEU A 99 -18.71 22.00 -4.90
CA LEU A 99 -19.31 20.98 -4.07
C LEU A 99 -18.99 19.59 -4.62
N ILE A 100 -18.79 18.65 -3.73
CA ILE A 100 -18.62 17.24 -4.05
C ILE A 100 -19.90 16.50 -3.72
N VAL A 101 -20.47 15.83 -4.70
CA VAL A 101 -21.63 14.93 -4.57
C VAL A 101 -21.09 13.50 -4.55
N GLN A 102 -21.44 12.73 -3.52
CA GLN A 102 -21.05 11.32 -3.41
C GLN A 102 -22.26 10.44 -3.13
N LYS A 103 -22.30 9.29 -3.79
CA LYS A 103 -23.28 8.27 -3.43
C LYS A 103 -23.03 7.79 -1.99
N MET A 104 -24.07 7.71 -1.18
CA MET A 104 -23.93 7.15 0.18
C MET A 104 -23.60 5.65 0.11
N ALA A 105 -22.46 5.29 0.69
CA ALA A 105 -22.09 3.89 0.89
C ALA A 105 -22.83 3.36 2.12
N LEU A 106 -24.13 3.09 1.96
CA LEU A 106 -24.99 2.56 3.05
C LEU A 106 -24.78 1.06 3.20
N THR A 107 -23.83 0.66 4.01
CA THR A 107 -23.65 -0.75 4.35
C THR A 107 -23.87 -0.92 5.84
N ALA A 108 -25.04 -1.47 6.22
CA ALA A 108 -25.35 -1.78 7.61
C ALA A 108 -24.29 -2.72 8.18
N GLY A 109 -23.70 -2.36 9.30
CA GLY A 109 -22.69 -3.16 9.98
C GLY A 109 -21.28 -3.05 9.36
N ALA A 110 -21.03 -2.07 8.50
CA ALA A 110 -19.68 -1.73 8.07
C ALA A 110 -18.90 -1.00 9.17
N GLN A 111 -17.59 -1.14 9.15
CA GLN A 111 -16.68 -0.48 10.08
C GLN A 111 -15.85 0.57 9.36
N GLU A 112 -15.66 1.71 10.00
CA GLU A 112 -14.80 2.78 9.51
C GLU A 112 -13.42 2.66 10.13
N ILE A 113 -12.40 2.71 9.27
CA ILE A 113 -11.00 2.77 9.65
C ILE A 113 -10.32 3.95 8.94
N ARG A 114 -9.12 4.28 9.38
CA ARG A 114 -8.24 5.25 8.72
C ARG A 114 -6.95 4.56 8.32
N VAL A 115 -6.50 4.83 7.11
CA VAL A 115 -5.16 4.50 6.64
C VAL A 115 -4.49 5.77 6.15
N ALA A 116 -3.29 6.01 6.63
CA ALA A 116 -2.52 7.17 6.20
C ALA A 116 -1.09 6.78 5.85
N VAL A 117 -0.45 7.61 5.06
CA VAL A 117 1.00 7.57 4.84
C VAL A 117 1.56 8.92 5.22
N ALA A 118 2.51 8.91 6.12
CA ALA A 118 3.26 10.07 6.54
C ALA A 118 4.76 9.84 6.31
N ASN A 119 5.49 10.90 6.02
CA ASN A 119 6.93 10.80 5.82
C ASN A 119 7.65 11.06 7.15
N ASP A 120 8.35 10.05 7.64
CA ASP A 120 9.25 10.16 8.78
C ASP A 120 10.62 10.64 8.32
N PRO A 121 11.29 11.59 9.02
CA PRO A 121 12.58 12.13 8.58
C PRO A 121 13.73 11.10 8.61
N VAL A 122 13.59 10.01 9.35
CA VAL A 122 14.61 8.95 9.49
C VAL A 122 14.26 7.72 8.66
N PHE A 123 12.99 7.30 8.72
CA PHE A 123 12.53 6.05 8.10
C PHE A 123 11.81 6.25 6.76
N GLY A 124 11.65 7.50 6.31
CA GLY A 124 10.90 7.79 5.09
C GLY A 124 9.40 7.52 5.24
N PRO A 125 8.71 7.08 4.18
CA PRO A 125 7.28 6.88 4.22
C PRO A 125 6.91 5.74 5.19
N ALA A 126 5.94 6.03 6.06
CA ALA A 126 5.38 5.10 7.03
C ALA A 126 3.88 4.97 6.83
N ILE A 127 3.39 3.74 6.78
CA ILE A 127 1.96 3.42 6.65
C ILE A 127 1.37 3.32 8.05
N LEU A 128 0.27 4.06 8.30
CA LEU A 128 -0.40 4.13 9.58
C LEU A 128 -1.81 3.54 9.44
N LEU A 129 -2.21 2.74 10.41
CA LEU A 129 -3.52 2.08 10.45
C LEU A 129 -4.18 2.30 11.81
N GLY A 130 -5.39 2.85 11.81
CA GLY A 130 -6.15 3.12 13.03
C GLY A 130 -7.65 3.22 12.80
N GLU A 131 -8.41 3.53 13.85
CA GLU A 131 -9.86 3.77 13.76
C GLU A 131 -10.14 5.07 13.01
N GLY A 132 -11.15 5.10 12.17
CA GLY A 132 -11.61 6.31 11.47
C GLY A 132 -12.26 7.29 12.43
N GLY A 133 -12.19 8.57 12.11
CA GLY A 133 -12.81 9.64 12.91
C GLY A 133 -12.12 10.99 12.75
N SER A 134 -12.68 12.01 13.40
CA SER A 134 -12.19 13.39 13.33
C SER A 134 -11.01 13.68 14.25
N GLU A 135 -10.95 13.04 15.43
CA GLU A 135 -9.87 13.20 16.39
C GLU A 135 -8.88 12.04 16.26
N TRP A 136 -7.70 12.31 15.70
CA TRP A 136 -6.70 11.28 15.49
C TRP A 136 -5.28 11.83 15.65
N GLU A 137 -4.55 11.25 16.60
CA GLU A 137 -3.12 11.50 16.78
C GLU A 137 -2.32 10.31 16.27
N PRO A 138 -1.55 10.44 15.18
CA PRO A 138 -0.82 9.33 14.55
C PRO A 138 0.02 8.50 15.53
N THR A 139 0.70 9.15 16.44
CA THR A 139 1.59 8.51 17.42
C THR A 139 0.86 7.72 18.50
N LYS A 140 -0.41 8.06 18.78
CA LYS A 140 -1.21 7.42 19.83
C LYS A 140 -2.27 6.48 19.27
N ASP A 141 -2.83 6.80 18.11
CA ASP A 141 -4.06 6.20 17.60
C ASP A 141 -3.84 5.26 16.43
N ALA A 142 -2.58 5.05 15.98
CA ALA A 142 -2.24 4.16 14.89
C ALA A 142 -1.19 3.10 15.25
N VAL A 143 -1.21 2.03 14.48
CA VAL A 143 -0.07 1.13 14.30
C VAL A 143 0.68 1.56 13.06
N VAL A 144 1.99 1.51 13.11
CA VAL A 144 2.89 1.96 12.05
C VAL A 144 3.59 0.76 11.43
N ALA A 145 3.74 0.76 10.11
CA ALA A 145 4.58 -0.18 9.38
C ALA A 145 5.32 0.54 8.25
N LEU A 146 6.50 0.05 7.91
CA LEU A 146 7.31 0.59 6.81
C LEU A 146 7.06 -0.21 5.53
N PRO A 147 6.91 0.44 4.35
CA PRO A 147 6.92 -0.25 3.07
C PRO A 147 8.32 -0.81 2.78
N PRO A 148 8.43 -1.91 2.02
CA PRO A 148 7.37 -2.66 1.36
C PRO A 148 6.58 -3.59 2.30
N LEU A 149 5.27 -3.65 2.11
CA LEU A 149 4.42 -4.62 2.79
C LEU A 149 4.06 -5.77 1.85
N ASN A 150 4.24 -7.00 2.32
CA ASN A 150 3.62 -8.19 1.76
C ASN A 150 2.40 -8.61 2.61
N MET A 151 1.68 -9.64 2.19
CA MET A 151 0.48 -10.13 2.88
C MET A 151 0.74 -10.54 4.34
N THR A 152 1.93 -11.05 4.64
CA THR A 152 2.32 -11.47 6.01
C THR A 152 2.55 -10.26 6.91
N LEU A 153 3.29 -9.26 6.44
CA LEU A 153 3.54 -8.02 7.19
C LEU A 153 2.26 -7.20 7.37
N ALA A 154 1.43 -7.11 6.32
CA ALA A 154 0.12 -6.48 6.41
C ALA A 154 -0.78 -7.18 7.44
N ARG A 155 -0.81 -8.50 7.47
CA ARG A 155 -1.54 -9.28 8.48
C ARG A 155 -1.03 -9.02 9.89
N TYR A 156 0.29 -8.96 10.07
CA TYR A 156 0.90 -8.63 11.35
C TYR A 156 0.48 -7.22 11.81
N MET A 157 0.52 -6.23 10.93
CA MET A 157 0.08 -4.86 11.21
C MET A 157 -1.39 -4.82 11.68
N VAL A 158 -2.29 -5.51 10.98
CA VAL A 158 -3.72 -5.58 11.36
C VAL A 158 -3.91 -6.29 12.71
N ILE A 159 -3.21 -7.39 12.95
CA ILE A 159 -3.25 -8.10 14.24
C ILE A 159 -2.77 -7.18 15.38
N GLN A 160 -1.70 -6.43 15.17
CA GLN A 160 -1.22 -5.46 16.15
C GLN A 160 -2.23 -4.34 16.39
N ALA A 161 -2.86 -3.83 15.34
CA ALA A 161 -3.91 -2.80 15.48
C ALA A 161 -5.11 -3.29 16.32
N LEU A 162 -5.53 -4.53 16.11
CA LEU A 162 -6.59 -5.18 16.90
C LEU A 162 -6.15 -5.43 18.36
N LYS A 163 -4.94 -5.97 18.59
CA LYS A 163 -4.41 -6.26 19.93
C LYS A 163 -4.23 -4.98 20.77
N THR A 164 -3.75 -3.91 20.15
CA THR A 164 -3.52 -2.62 20.81
C THR A 164 -4.76 -1.72 20.83
N GLN A 165 -5.90 -2.23 20.36
CA GLN A 165 -7.19 -1.53 20.28
C GLN A 165 -7.14 -0.23 19.46
N LYS A 166 -6.22 -0.13 18.50
CA LYS A 166 -6.17 0.96 17.52
C LYS A 166 -7.23 0.79 16.42
N ILE A 167 -7.71 -0.44 16.25
CA ILE A 167 -8.93 -0.79 15.52
C ILE A 167 -9.71 -1.72 16.45
N ARG A 168 -11.01 -1.47 16.59
CA ARG A 168 -11.90 -2.32 17.38
C ARG A 168 -12.54 -3.36 16.47
N ASP A 169 -12.44 -4.64 16.83
CA ASP A 169 -13.26 -5.69 16.22
C ASP A 169 -14.68 -5.60 16.79
N ARG A 170 -15.55 -4.92 16.05
CA ARG A 170 -16.94 -4.71 16.49
C ARG A 170 -17.85 -5.90 16.23
N ARG A 171 -17.36 -7.06 15.80
CA ARG A 171 -18.13 -8.28 15.46
C ARG A 171 -19.43 -7.98 14.72
N LEU A 172 -19.40 -7.03 13.82
CA LEU A 172 -20.53 -6.64 12.99
C LEU A 172 -20.74 -7.71 11.89
N PRO A 173 -21.97 -7.93 11.40
CA PRO A 173 -22.24 -8.93 10.36
C PRO A 173 -21.43 -8.74 9.07
N ARG A 174 -20.96 -7.53 8.83
CA ARG A 174 -20.08 -7.16 7.71
C ARG A 174 -18.90 -6.31 8.20
N GLY A 175 -18.25 -6.78 9.26
CA GLY A 175 -17.09 -6.11 9.85
C GLY A 175 -15.82 -6.28 9.03
N LEU A 176 -14.68 -6.16 9.70
CA LEU A 176 -13.38 -6.28 9.08
C LEU A 176 -13.14 -7.66 8.47
N ASN A 177 -12.79 -7.71 7.19
CA ASN A 177 -12.24 -8.89 6.56
C ASN A 177 -10.72 -8.78 6.54
N MET A 178 -10.05 -9.67 7.26
CA MET A 178 -8.60 -9.67 7.40
C MET A 178 -7.88 -9.71 6.05
N ASN A 179 -8.33 -10.57 5.13
CA ASN A 179 -7.68 -10.75 3.84
C ASN A 179 -7.84 -9.51 2.95
N ALA A 180 -9.05 -8.98 2.84
CA ALA A 180 -9.34 -7.77 2.07
C ALA A 180 -8.54 -6.56 2.58
N LEU A 181 -8.44 -6.42 3.92
CA LEU A 181 -7.66 -5.35 4.53
C LEU A 181 -6.14 -5.50 4.27
N CYS A 182 -5.61 -6.73 4.33
CA CYS A 182 -4.21 -7.00 3.98
C CYS A 182 -3.93 -6.69 2.50
N VAL A 183 -4.83 -7.06 1.58
CA VAL A 183 -4.71 -6.74 0.16
C VAL A 183 -4.66 -5.22 -0.04
N MET A 184 -5.58 -4.47 0.57
CA MET A 184 -5.59 -3.00 0.49
C MET A 184 -4.27 -2.38 1.01
N LEU A 185 -3.76 -2.82 2.16
CA LEU A 185 -2.50 -2.33 2.73
C LEU A 185 -1.30 -2.63 1.81
N THR A 186 -1.29 -3.80 1.18
CA THR A 186 -0.26 -4.17 0.21
C THR A 186 -0.34 -3.30 -1.05
N GLN A 187 -1.55 -3.02 -1.55
CA GLN A 187 -1.78 -2.12 -2.68
C GLN A 187 -1.31 -0.67 -2.38
N ILE A 188 -1.61 -0.17 -1.16
CA ILE A 188 -1.11 1.13 -0.70
C ILE A 188 0.41 1.13 -0.63
N SER A 189 1.02 0.07 -0.14
CA SER A 189 2.48 -0.07 -0.09
C SER A 189 3.10 0.00 -1.49
N HIS A 190 2.54 -0.70 -2.47
CA HIS A 190 3.00 -0.63 -3.87
C HIS A 190 2.84 0.77 -4.44
N LEU A 191 1.68 1.42 -4.23
CA LEU A 191 1.45 2.80 -4.66
C LEU A 191 2.55 3.74 -4.15
N ILE A 192 2.92 3.64 -2.88
CA ILE A 192 3.93 4.51 -2.27
C ILE A 192 5.33 4.20 -2.80
N ILE A 193 5.64 2.95 -3.10
CA ILE A 193 6.93 2.55 -3.69
C ILE A 193 7.03 3.06 -5.13
N ASP A 194 6.00 2.84 -5.94
CA ASP A 194 6.01 3.14 -7.37
C ASP A 194 5.87 4.65 -7.68
N CYS A 195 5.30 5.42 -6.74
CA CYS A 195 5.05 6.86 -6.88
C CYS A 195 5.82 7.64 -5.81
N PRO A 196 7.15 7.88 -5.99
CA PRO A 196 7.96 8.62 -5.01
C PRO A 196 7.52 10.07 -4.84
N GLU A 197 6.73 10.59 -5.77
CA GLU A 197 6.12 11.92 -5.72
C GLU A 197 5.04 12.05 -4.65
N ILE A 198 4.47 10.95 -4.17
CA ILE A 198 3.48 10.99 -3.10
C ILE A 198 4.20 11.21 -1.77
N ALA A 199 4.02 12.40 -1.20
CA ALA A 199 4.54 12.77 0.10
C ALA A 199 3.65 12.29 1.24
N THR A 200 2.34 12.41 1.07
CA THR A 200 1.34 12.02 2.08
C THR A 200 0.12 11.39 1.42
N LEU A 201 -0.48 10.46 2.12
CA LEU A 201 -1.77 9.88 1.77
C LEU A 201 -2.64 9.84 3.01
N ASP A 202 -3.88 10.30 2.92
CA ASP A 202 -4.86 10.19 4.00
C ASP A 202 -6.17 9.65 3.44
N LEU A 203 -6.52 8.46 3.91
CA LEU A 203 -7.75 7.73 3.58
C LEU A 203 -8.61 7.68 4.82
N ASN A 204 -9.55 8.64 4.95
CA ASN A 204 -10.39 8.76 6.15
C ASN A 204 -11.78 9.34 5.85
N PRO A 205 -12.84 8.54 5.99
CA PRO A 205 -12.82 7.13 6.40
C PRO A 205 -12.66 6.14 5.22
N VAL A 206 -12.12 4.98 5.55
CA VAL A 206 -12.19 3.76 4.75
C VAL A 206 -13.31 2.89 5.31
N LEU A 207 -14.30 2.57 4.50
CA LEU A 207 -15.44 1.75 4.88
C LEU A 207 -15.17 0.28 4.60
N CYS A 208 -15.12 -0.53 5.65
CA CYS A 208 -14.92 -1.97 5.58
C CYS A 208 -16.26 -2.70 5.75
N ALA A 209 -16.68 -3.43 4.73
CA ALA A 209 -17.94 -4.16 4.68
C ALA A 209 -17.72 -5.60 4.21
N GLY A 210 -17.15 -6.45 5.05
CA GLY A 210 -16.70 -7.79 4.68
C GLY A 210 -15.58 -7.71 3.65
N GLU A 211 -15.75 -8.34 2.50
CA GLU A 211 -14.76 -8.31 1.42
C GLU A 211 -14.69 -6.97 0.66
N ASN A 212 -15.73 -6.15 0.79
CA ASN A 212 -15.77 -4.85 0.12
C ASN A 212 -15.12 -3.78 1.00
N ILE A 213 -14.07 -3.17 0.46
CA ILE A 213 -13.43 -2.01 1.04
C ILE A 213 -13.64 -0.84 0.09
N THR A 214 -14.13 0.29 0.63
CA THR A 214 -14.44 1.48 -0.16
C THR A 214 -13.83 2.72 0.51
N LEU A 215 -13.05 3.47 -0.24
CA LEU A 215 -12.45 4.72 0.21
C LEU A 215 -13.48 5.85 0.03
N LEU A 216 -13.88 6.49 1.13
CA LEU A 216 -14.91 7.54 1.12
C LEU A 216 -14.33 8.94 0.97
N ASP A 217 -13.18 9.18 1.63
CA ASP A 217 -12.45 10.42 1.49
C ASP A 217 -10.96 10.15 1.29
N VAL A 218 -10.36 10.92 0.39
CA VAL A 218 -8.99 10.72 -0.07
C VAL A 218 -8.29 12.06 -0.20
N ASN A 219 -7.12 12.19 0.43
CA ASN A 219 -6.22 13.30 0.24
C ASN A 219 -4.83 12.77 -0.09
N ILE A 220 -4.27 13.20 -1.22
CA ILE A 220 -2.93 12.83 -1.67
C ILE A 220 -2.09 14.09 -1.82
N GLY A 221 -1.10 14.25 -0.92
CA GLY A 221 -0.12 15.32 -1.00
C GLY A 221 1.06 14.91 -1.86
N LEU A 222 1.56 15.84 -2.66
CA LEU A 222 2.68 15.63 -3.57
C LEU A 222 3.94 16.33 -3.09
N ASN A 223 5.07 15.70 -3.32
CA ASN A 223 6.38 16.31 -3.23
C ASN A 223 6.79 16.74 -4.65
N PRO A 224 6.99 18.04 -4.92
CA PRO A 224 7.42 18.52 -6.22
C PRO A 224 8.86 18.10 -6.57
N GLU A 225 9.67 17.75 -5.58
CA GLU A 225 11.03 17.27 -5.75
C GLU A 225 11.12 15.82 -5.23
N PRO A 226 10.70 14.83 -6.03
CA PRO A 226 10.73 13.44 -5.61
C PRO A 226 12.15 12.95 -5.39
N VAL A 227 12.35 12.22 -4.32
CA VAL A 227 13.62 11.60 -3.94
C VAL A 227 13.62 10.16 -4.44
N ASP A 228 14.75 9.69 -4.94
CA ASP A 228 14.92 8.29 -5.37
C ASP A 228 14.57 7.31 -4.25
N ASN A 229 13.92 6.20 -4.60
CA ASN A 229 13.50 5.16 -3.67
C ASN A 229 14.66 4.57 -2.86
N ALA A 230 15.85 4.45 -3.45
CA ALA A 230 17.04 3.94 -2.76
C ALA A 230 17.44 4.79 -1.52
N SER A 231 17.13 6.08 -1.55
CA SER A 231 17.40 7.00 -0.43
C SER A 231 16.17 7.33 0.41
N ARG A 232 14.97 7.08 -0.11
CA ARG A 232 13.69 7.40 0.55
C ARG A 232 13.16 6.27 1.43
N LEU A 233 13.35 5.02 1.01
CA LEU A 233 12.80 3.86 1.71
C LEU A 233 13.82 3.28 2.70
N ALA A 234 13.41 3.09 3.95
CA ALA A 234 14.24 2.44 4.96
C ALA A 234 14.49 0.95 4.66
N ILE A 235 13.58 0.32 3.90
CA ILE A 235 13.68 -1.07 3.46
C ILE A 235 13.63 -1.05 1.94
N SER A 236 14.68 -1.57 1.29
CA SER A 236 14.73 -1.65 -0.17
C SER A 236 13.66 -2.60 -0.71
N PRO A 237 12.87 -2.17 -1.70
CA PRO A 237 11.89 -3.05 -2.33
C PRO A 237 12.60 -4.12 -3.16
N TYR A 238 11.86 -5.18 -3.50
CA TYR A 238 12.34 -6.21 -4.42
C TYR A 238 12.75 -5.57 -5.77
N PRO A 239 14.02 -5.72 -6.21
CA PRO A 239 14.54 -5.08 -7.41
C PRO A 239 14.14 -5.88 -8.67
N LYS A 240 12.91 -5.72 -9.11
CA LYS A 240 12.32 -6.45 -10.24
C LYS A 240 13.04 -6.19 -11.57
N GLU A 241 13.65 -5.02 -11.71
CA GLU A 241 14.45 -4.64 -12.88
C GLU A 241 15.71 -5.51 -13.09
N LEU A 242 16.08 -6.28 -12.07
CA LEU A 242 17.18 -7.24 -12.13
C LEU A 242 16.76 -8.66 -12.57
N GLU A 243 15.49 -8.86 -12.90
CA GLU A 243 15.01 -10.12 -13.47
C GLU A 243 15.46 -10.25 -14.92
N GLU A 244 16.08 -11.39 -15.26
CA GLU A 244 16.58 -11.64 -16.61
C GLU A 244 16.34 -13.11 -17.03
N ILE A 245 15.95 -13.30 -18.29
CA ILE A 245 15.89 -14.64 -18.90
C ILE A 245 17.24 -14.92 -19.55
N ALA A 246 17.97 -15.92 -19.04
CA ALA A 246 19.23 -16.36 -19.58
C ALA A 246 19.07 -17.71 -20.31
N THR A 247 19.89 -17.94 -21.36
CA THR A 247 19.93 -19.20 -22.07
C THR A 247 21.19 -19.97 -21.68
N LEU A 248 21.01 -21.18 -21.16
CA LEU A 248 22.10 -22.07 -20.81
C LEU A 248 22.79 -22.63 -22.08
N LYS A 249 24.01 -23.17 -21.91
CA LYS A 249 24.76 -23.79 -23.04
C LYS A 249 24.03 -24.93 -23.76
N ASN A 250 23.12 -25.61 -23.07
CA ASN A 250 22.30 -26.68 -23.63
C ASN A 250 21.03 -26.18 -24.36
N GLY A 251 20.82 -24.84 -24.43
CA GLY A 251 19.68 -24.22 -25.08
C GLY A 251 18.45 -24.01 -24.17
N ASN A 252 18.46 -24.50 -22.93
CA ASN A 252 17.38 -24.30 -21.99
C ASN A 252 17.37 -22.87 -21.47
N GLN A 253 16.19 -22.31 -21.28
CA GLN A 253 16.01 -21.00 -20.65
C GLN A 253 15.87 -21.13 -19.15
N VAL A 254 16.45 -20.20 -18.44
CA VAL A 254 16.33 -20.04 -16.97
C VAL A 254 15.99 -18.60 -16.66
N MET A 255 15.22 -18.40 -15.60
CA MET A 255 15.01 -17.09 -15.01
C MET A 255 16.08 -16.85 -13.98
N LEU A 256 16.86 -15.78 -14.16
CA LEU A 256 17.76 -15.23 -13.14
C LEU A 256 17.03 -14.09 -12.44
N ARG A 257 16.87 -14.18 -11.14
CA ARG A 257 16.18 -13.14 -10.38
C ARG A 257 16.65 -13.08 -8.92
N PRO A 258 16.48 -11.93 -8.25
CA PRO A 258 16.66 -11.87 -6.81
C PRO A 258 15.75 -12.87 -6.10
N ILE A 259 16.21 -13.38 -4.97
CA ILE A 259 15.44 -14.34 -4.16
C ILE A 259 14.31 -13.62 -3.44
N LEU A 260 13.16 -14.28 -3.32
CA LEU A 260 11.98 -13.80 -2.59
C LEU A 260 11.78 -14.64 -1.31
N PRO A 261 11.10 -14.11 -0.28
CA PRO A 261 10.69 -14.90 0.90
C PRO A 261 9.89 -16.15 0.53
N GLU A 262 9.06 -16.07 -0.51
CA GLU A 262 8.22 -17.16 -1.02
C GLU A 262 9.01 -18.29 -1.67
N ASP A 263 10.29 -18.07 -1.95
CA ASP A 263 11.18 -19.10 -2.49
C ASP A 263 11.68 -20.08 -1.42
N GLU A 264 11.42 -19.84 -0.16
CA GLU A 264 11.91 -20.68 0.95
C GLU A 264 11.74 -22.19 0.71
N PRO A 265 10.54 -22.71 0.34
CA PRO A 265 10.38 -24.15 0.12
C PRO A 265 11.26 -24.67 -1.03
N LYS A 266 11.37 -23.90 -2.13
CA LYS A 266 12.16 -24.26 -3.32
C LYS A 266 13.65 -24.17 -3.03
N HIS A 267 14.06 -23.15 -2.26
CA HIS A 267 15.46 -22.96 -1.86
C HIS A 267 15.90 -24.04 -0.87
N MET A 268 15.03 -24.46 0.05
CA MET A 268 15.26 -25.60 0.92
C MET A 268 15.39 -26.91 0.14
N ALA A 269 14.55 -27.14 -0.86
CA ALA A 269 14.66 -28.30 -1.75
C ALA A 269 15.95 -28.27 -2.57
N PHE A 270 16.38 -27.09 -3.02
CA PHE A 270 17.65 -26.88 -3.70
C PHE A 270 18.83 -27.22 -2.77
N ASP A 271 18.90 -26.65 -1.58
CA ASP A 271 19.98 -26.94 -0.61
C ASP A 271 20.08 -28.44 -0.27
N ASN A 272 18.93 -29.08 -0.04
CA ASN A 272 18.87 -30.53 0.20
C ASN A 272 19.32 -31.40 -0.99
N SER A 273 19.30 -30.85 -2.22
CA SER A 273 19.71 -31.56 -3.44
C SER A 273 21.21 -31.48 -3.74
N LEU A 274 21.94 -30.61 -3.01
CA LEU A 274 23.39 -30.50 -3.16
C LEU A 274 24.09 -31.77 -2.66
N SER A 275 25.17 -32.16 -3.34
CA SER A 275 26.05 -33.24 -2.87
C SER A 275 26.72 -32.84 -1.56
N ASP A 276 27.18 -33.84 -0.77
CA ASP A 276 27.91 -33.55 0.48
C ASP A 276 29.21 -32.78 0.20
N GLU A 277 29.84 -32.99 -0.97
CA GLU A 277 31.03 -32.26 -1.39
C GLU A 277 30.70 -30.80 -1.70
N ASP A 278 29.64 -30.54 -2.48
CA ASP A 278 29.21 -29.19 -2.84
C ASP A 278 28.75 -28.42 -1.62
N ARG A 279 28.04 -29.09 -0.72
CA ARG A 279 27.61 -28.50 0.57
C ARG A 279 28.81 -28.15 1.45
N TYR A 280 29.82 -29.05 1.53
CA TYR A 280 31.04 -28.75 2.27
C TYR A 280 31.78 -27.55 1.67
N LYS A 281 31.92 -27.48 0.34
CA LYS A 281 32.54 -26.32 -0.33
C LYS A 281 31.77 -25.01 -0.10
N ARG A 282 30.45 -25.11 0.00
CA ARG A 282 29.58 -23.94 0.22
C ARG A 282 29.64 -23.41 1.64
N TYR A 283 29.68 -24.28 2.64
CA TYR A 283 29.55 -23.93 4.05
C TYR A 283 30.82 -24.19 4.89
N PHE A 284 31.86 -24.73 4.31
CA PHE A 284 33.13 -25.09 4.96
C PHE A 284 32.97 -25.98 6.21
N GLY A 285 31.92 -26.81 6.22
CA GLY A 285 31.65 -27.70 7.34
C GLY A 285 30.56 -28.74 7.03
N VAL A 286 30.46 -29.73 7.92
CA VAL A 286 29.34 -30.68 7.89
C VAL A 286 28.14 -29.98 8.52
N ARG A 287 27.13 -29.69 7.72
CA ARG A 287 25.91 -29.04 8.17
C ARG A 287 24.74 -30.01 8.08
N SER A 288 23.91 -30.03 9.12
CA SER A 288 22.61 -30.71 9.11
C SER A 288 21.64 -29.96 8.18
N LYS A 289 20.47 -30.51 7.89
CA LYS A 289 19.40 -29.84 7.17
C LYS A 289 19.06 -28.52 7.86
N MET A 290 18.87 -27.47 7.08
CA MET A 290 18.49 -26.15 7.59
C MET A 290 17.10 -26.18 8.23
N THR A 291 16.94 -25.44 9.32
CA THR A 291 15.63 -25.17 9.91
C THR A 291 14.91 -24.07 9.12
N HIS A 292 13.62 -23.89 9.42
CA HIS A 292 12.84 -22.77 8.85
C HIS A 292 13.48 -21.42 9.18
N GLU A 293 13.90 -21.21 10.43
CA GLU A 293 14.51 -19.96 10.87
C GLU A 293 15.82 -19.67 10.13
N GLU A 294 16.66 -20.68 9.92
CA GLU A 294 17.91 -20.53 9.15
C GLU A 294 17.63 -20.24 7.68
N MET A 295 16.61 -20.86 7.10
CA MET A 295 16.23 -20.64 5.71
C MET A 295 15.59 -19.25 5.51
N ALA A 296 14.81 -18.77 6.48
CA ALA A 296 14.24 -17.43 6.46
C ALA A 296 15.33 -16.35 6.40
N VAL A 297 16.44 -16.50 7.12
CA VAL A 297 17.60 -15.59 7.03
C VAL A 297 18.17 -15.56 5.60
N LEU A 298 18.09 -16.67 4.87
CA LEU A 298 18.61 -16.75 3.50
C LEU A 298 17.64 -16.22 2.43
N THR A 299 16.35 -16.16 2.71
CA THR A 299 15.33 -15.76 1.74
C THR A 299 14.70 -14.40 2.01
N GLN A 300 14.72 -13.93 3.26
CA GLN A 300 14.16 -12.65 3.68
C GLN A 300 15.28 -11.61 3.84
N ILE A 301 15.84 -11.18 2.72
CA ILE A 301 16.95 -10.23 2.65
C ILE A 301 16.46 -8.79 2.42
N ASP A 302 17.28 -7.82 2.74
CA ASP A 302 16.96 -6.39 2.63
C ASP A 302 17.30 -5.78 1.26
N TYR A 303 17.88 -6.55 0.35
CA TYR A 303 18.35 -6.16 -0.98
C TYR A 303 19.34 -4.96 -1.01
N ALA A 304 19.67 -4.40 0.13
CA ALA A 304 20.61 -3.29 0.25
C ALA A 304 22.00 -3.75 0.69
N ARG A 305 22.06 -4.59 1.74
CA ARG A 305 23.31 -5.14 2.29
C ARG A 305 23.57 -6.56 1.86
N GLU A 306 22.49 -7.27 1.54
CA GLU A 306 22.55 -8.61 1.00
C GLU A 306 21.82 -8.67 -0.33
N MET A 307 22.46 -9.29 -1.31
CA MET A 307 21.84 -9.60 -2.59
C MET A 307 22.01 -11.09 -2.85
N ALA A 308 20.93 -11.77 -3.11
CA ALA A 308 20.94 -13.15 -3.52
C ALA A 308 20.16 -13.34 -4.82
N PHE A 309 20.78 -13.89 -5.83
CA PHE A 309 20.13 -14.30 -7.07
C PHE A 309 19.93 -15.80 -7.08
N ILE A 310 18.80 -16.21 -7.62
CA ILE A 310 18.54 -17.62 -7.94
C ILE A 310 18.34 -17.79 -9.43
N ALA A 311 18.79 -18.95 -9.95
CA ALA A 311 18.46 -19.41 -11.28
C ALA A 311 17.32 -20.42 -11.15
N THR A 312 16.19 -20.16 -11.79
CA THR A 312 15.04 -21.06 -11.76
C THR A 312 14.66 -21.53 -13.16
N ALA A 313 14.12 -22.74 -13.27
CA ALA A 313 13.53 -23.26 -14.48
C ALA A 313 12.22 -23.99 -14.17
N LEU A 314 11.33 -24.02 -15.16
CA LEU A 314 10.12 -24.84 -15.11
C LEU A 314 10.51 -26.29 -15.39
N GLY A 315 10.11 -27.21 -14.51
CA GLY A 315 10.18 -28.65 -14.75
C GLY A 315 9.12 -29.11 -15.74
N ASP A 316 9.22 -30.37 -16.15
CA ASP A 316 8.24 -31.01 -17.05
C ASP A 316 6.82 -31.07 -16.40
N ASP A 317 6.74 -31.00 -15.10
CA ASP A 317 5.50 -30.94 -14.29
C ASP A 317 4.89 -29.51 -14.20
N GLY A 318 5.56 -28.51 -14.77
CA GLY A 318 5.18 -27.11 -14.70
C GLY A 318 5.55 -26.41 -13.38
N GLU A 319 6.21 -27.11 -12.45
CA GLU A 319 6.68 -26.54 -11.18
C GLU A 319 8.04 -25.84 -11.38
N GLU A 320 8.16 -24.66 -10.79
CA GLU A 320 9.42 -23.91 -10.81
C GLU A 320 10.42 -24.53 -9.83
N THR A 321 11.63 -24.78 -10.30
CA THR A 321 12.71 -25.42 -9.54
C THR A 321 13.95 -24.52 -9.51
N THR A 322 14.58 -24.34 -8.34
CA THR A 322 15.85 -23.63 -8.19
C THR A 322 17.00 -24.54 -8.63
N LEU A 323 17.80 -24.06 -9.59
CA LEU A 323 18.96 -24.75 -10.16
C LEU A 323 20.28 -24.29 -9.56
N GLY A 324 20.36 -23.03 -9.14
CA GLY A 324 21.54 -22.43 -8.56
C GLY A 324 21.20 -21.18 -7.77
N ALA A 325 22.09 -20.79 -6.90
CA ALA A 325 21.99 -19.55 -6.14
C ALA A 325 23.38 -18.94 -5.95
N ILE A 326 23.44 -17.61 -6.04
CA ILE A 326 24.61 -16.80 -5.69
C ILE A 326 24.18 -15.75 -4.68
N ARG A 327 25.00 -15.51 -3.68
CA ARG A 327 24.77 -14.50 -2.64
C ARG A 327 25.98 -13.62 -2.52
N ALA A 328 25.74 -12.31 -2.38
CA ALA A 328 26.70 -11.32 -1.95
C ALA A 328 26.25 -10.76 -0.60
N SER A 329 27.11 -10.77 0.39
CA SER A 329 26.90 -10.12 1.69
C SER A 329 27.96 -9.04 1.84
N ILE A 330 27.51 -7.79 2.04
CA ILE A 330 28.38 -6.62 2.15
C ILE A 330 28.68 -6.37 3.63
N ASP A 331 29.93 -6.05 3.95
CA ASP A 331 30.35 -5.72 5.29
C ASP A 331 29.68 -4.41 5.81
N PRO A 332 29.63 -4.19 7.13
CA PRO A 332 28.99 -2.99 7.69
C PRO A 332 29.57 -1.66 7.20
N ASP A 333 30.84 -1.65 6.79
CA ASP A 333 31.57 -0.46 6.32
C ASP A 333 31.44 -0.26 4.80
N ASN A 334 30.70 -1.14 4.09
CA ASN A 334 30.52 -1.13 2.63
C ASN A 334 31.84 -1.15 1.83
N THR A 335 32.87 -1.80 2.37
CA THR A 335 34.21 -1.84 1.75
C THR A 335 34.50 -3.19 1.09
N GLU A 336 33.95 -4.27 1.62
CA GLU A 336 34.16 -5.61 1.12
C GLU A 336 32.83 -6.37 0.99
N ALA A 337 32.80 -7.36 0.11
CA ALA A 337 31.67 -8.25 -0.05
C ALA A 337 32.13 -9.69 -0.14
N GLU A 338 31.47 -10.56 0.62
CA GLU A 338 31.64 -12.01 0.50
C GLU A 338 30.70 -12.54 -0.57
N LEU A 339 31.23 -13.33 -1.51
CA LEU A 339 30.46 -14.01 -2.56
C LEU A 339 30.44 -15.49 -2.31
N ALA A 340 29.25 -16.07 -2.36
CA ALA A 340 29.09 -17.52 -2.23
C ALA A 340 28.08 -18.02 -3.27
N MET A 341 28.44 -19.08 -4.01
CA MET A 341 27.64 -19.66 -5.07
C MET A 341 27.51 -21.17 -4.91
N ALA A 342 26.35 -21.69 -5.25
CA ALA A 342 26.10 -23.12 -5.40
C ALA A 342 25.21 -23.38 -6.63
N VAL A 343 25.50 -24.46 -7.34
CA VAL A 343 24.72 -24.92 -8.50
C VAL A 343 24.47 -26.40 -8.31
N ARG A 344 23.28 -26.90 -8.67
CA ARG A 344 22.98 -28.33 -8.65
C ARG A 344 24.01 -29.11 -9.45
N SER A 345 24.49 -30.25 -8.93
CA SER A 345 25.57 -31.04 -9.54
C SER A 345 25.29 -31.47 -10.98
N ASN A 346 24.03 -31.65 -11.35
CA ASN A 346 23.63 -32.02 -12.73
C ASN A 346 23.56 -30.83 -13.71
N TYR A 347 23.82 -29.60 -13.21
CA TYR A 347 23.83 -28.34 -14.00
C TYR A 347 25.20 -27.63 -13.94
N GLN A 348 26.20 -28.25 -13.35
CA GLN A 348 27.59 -27.75 -13.28
C GLN A 348 28.35 -27.90 -14.60
#